data_4824979fc126670f8ca25ee484ba31f6
#
_entry.id   4824979fc126670f8ca25ee484ba31f6
#
_cell.length_a   1.000
_cell.length_b   1.000
_cell.length_c   1.000
_cell.angle_alpha   90.00
_cell.angle_beta   90.00
_cell.angle_gamma   90.00
#
_symmetry.space_group_name_H-M   'P 1'
#
loop_
_entity.id
_entity.type
_entity.pdbx_description
1 polymer ?
#
loop_
_entity_poly.entity_id
_entity_poly.type
_entity_poly.pdbx_seq_one_letter_code
_entity_poly.pdbx_strand_id
1 'polypeptide(L)'
;MDGRIRVGLEEGADGGVMAHALNVPGCCAVGPSPEAAVDAFQRALMEWLRFLAASGEPVPPPDAELEIAVDEWVATDARVLAGETEALFADDLRALEQDEAERGVQRLGAVRGRVLAHVRRRPDALLDAETPGGMTARQVLDELARAQWWMLSRLGSTPMAEVPEKTLARLDTALALVVDRLTALPDDARGRRLELDGEEWTPRKVLRRLLWLEWSLGGAAIAALAPVVRAGE
;
A
#
# COMPACT_ATOMS: atom_id res chain seq x y z
N MET A 1 -12.26 -16.97 -4.43
CA MET A 1 -10.85 -17.12 -3.99
C MET A 1 -10.75 -18.50 -3.35
N ASP A 2 -9.77 -19.30 -3.73
CA ASP A 2 -9.65 -20.73 -3.39
C ASP A 2 -8.99 -21.03 -2.02
N GLY A 3 -8.88 -20.04 -1.15
CA GLY A 3 -8.25 -20.20 0.18
C GLY A 3 -6.72 -20.18 0.18
N ARG A 4 -6.06 -20.22 -0.99
CA ARG A 4 -4.61 -20.15 -1.10
C ARG A 4 -4.15 -18.71 -1.22
N ILE A 5 -3.29 -18.29 -0.29
CA ILE A 5 -2.64 -16.99 -0.29
C ILE A 5 -1.19 -17.18 -0.74
N ARG A 6 -0.88 -16.60 -1.90
CA ARG A 6 0.45 -16.62 -2.49
C ARG A 6 1.28 -15.50 -1.91
N VAL A 7 2.49 -15.81 -1.43
CA VAL A 7 3.38 -14.86 -0.76
C VAL A 7 4.71 -14.79 -1.49
N GLY A 8 5.16 -13.57 -1.75
CA GLY A 8 6.54 -13.27 -2.13
C GLY A 8 7.31 -12.77 -0.91
N LEU A 9 8.52 -13.28 -0.68
CA LEU A 9 9.44 -12.78 0.33
C LEU A 9 10.49 -11.88 -0.33
N GLU A 10 10.72 -10.72 0.24
CA GLU A 10 11.81 -9.80 -0.09
C GLU A 10 12.79 -9.75 1.06
N GLU A 11 14.04 -10.15 0.81
CA GLU A 11 15.16 -10.01 1.75
C GLU A 11 15.94 -8.75 1.42
N GLY A 12 16.02 -7.83 2.37
CA GLY A 12 16.71 -6.56 2.22
C GLY A 12 18.17 -6.59 2.65
N ALA A 13 18.92 -5.59 2.23
CA ALA A 13 20.35 -5.43 2.57
C ALA A 13 20.60 -5.25 4.08
N ASP A 14 19.57 -4.84 4.84
CA ASP A 14 19.63 -4.72 6.31
C ASP A 14 19.29 -6.03 7.05
N GLY A 15 19.14 -7.15 6.33
CA GLY A 15 18.80 -8.46 6.87
C GLY A 15 17.32 -8.61 7.24
N GLY A 16 16.50 -7.60 7.02
CA GLY A 16 15.05 -7.68 7.17
C GLY A 16 14.39 -8.46 6.06
N VAL A 17 13.22 -9.03 6.35
CA VAL A 17 12.40 -9.73 5.36
C VAL A 17 11.00 -9.10 5.33
N MET A 18 10.48 -8.80 4.13
CA MET A 18 9.10 -8.36 3.91
C MET A 18 8.33 -9.45 3.17
N ALA A 19 7.22 -9.87 3.74
CA ALA A 19 6.26 -10.78 3.12
C ALA A 19 5.18 -9.97 2.41
N HIS A 20 4.95 -10.26 1.12
CA HIS A 20 3.98 -9.57 0.25
C HIS A 20 2.89 -10.53 -0.20
N ALA A 21 1.61 -10.16 -0.06
CA ALA A 21 0.52 -10.89 -0.70
C ALA A 21 0.51 -10.64 -2.21
N LEU A 22 0.70 -11.70 -3.01
CA LEU A 22 0.76 -11.58 -4.47
C LEU A 22 -0.64 -11.60 -5.12
N ASN A 23 -1.54 -12.44 -4.62
CA ASN A 23 -2.91 -12.55 -5.16
C ASN A 23 -3.96 -11.74 -4.40
N VAL A 24 -3.59 -11.10 -3.28
CA VAL A 24 -4.43 -10.18 -2.51
C VAL A 24 -3.64 -8.91 -2.19
N PRO A 25 -3.19 -8.15 -3.21
CA PRO A 25 -2.26 -7.05 -3.02
C PRO A 25 -2.79 -5.99 -2.03
N GLY A 26 -1.85 -5.39 -1.27
CA GLY A 26 -2.12 -4.42 -0.20
C GLY A 26 -1.69 -4.91 1.17
N CYS A 27 -1.64 -6.23 1.41
CA CYS A 27 -1.13 -6.80 2.65
C CYS A 27 0.37 -7.09 2.54
N CYS A 28 1.14 -6.52 3.45
CA CYS A 28 2.55 -6.83 3.65
C CYS A 28 2.86 -6.85 5.15
N ALA A 29 3.93 -7.54 5.53
CA ALA A 29 4.47 -7.46 6.88
C ALA A 29 5.98 -7.65 6.87
N VAL A 30 6.65 -7.04 7.84
CA VAL A 30 8.10 -7.06 7.97
C VAL A 30 8.50 -7.84 9.23
N GLY A 31 9.60 -8.58 9.14
CA GLY A 31 10.22 -9.27 10.25
C GLY A 31 11.75 -9.31 10.13
N PRO A 32 12.46 -9.56 11.25
CA PRO A 32 13.90 -9.70 11.24
C PRO A 32 14.38 -11.06 10.70
N SER A 33 13.46 -11.95 10.35
CA SER A 33 13.72 -13.23 9.69
C SER A 33 12.53 -13.63 8.83
N PRO A 34 12.68 -14.60 7.92
CA PRO A 34 11.58 -15.12 7.09
C PRO A 34 10.40 -15.62 7.94
N GLU A 35 10.67 -16.38 8.99
CA GLU A 35 9.63 -16.92 9.87
C GLU A 35 8.89 -15.79 10.58
N ALA A 36 9.63 -14.82 11.13
CA ALA A 36 9.03 -13.67 11.80
C ALA A 36 8.19 -12.80 10.84
N ALA A 37 8.64 -12.65 9.59
CA ALA A 37 7.88 -11.94 8.55
C ALA A 37 6.58 -12.67 8.20
N VAL A 38 6.62 -14.01 8.03
CA VAL A 38 5.43 -14.82 7.74
C VAL A 38 4.46 -14.83 8.92
N ASP A 39 4.93 -14.93 10.16
CA ASP A 39 4.09 -14.85 11.36
C ASP A 39 3.40 -13.49 11.50
N ALA A 40 4.14 -12.40 11.23
CA ALA A 40 3.57 -11.06 11.20
C ALA A 40 2.56 -10.90 10.06
N PHE A 41 2.86 -11.48 8.90
CA PHE A 41 2.01 -11.47 7.72
C PHE A 41 0.66 -12.15 7.98
N GLN A 42 0.64 -13.28 8.68
CA GLN A 42 -0.62 -13.97 9.01
C GLN A 42 -1.59 -13.05 9.77
N ARG A 43 -1.08 -12.31 10.74
CA ARG A 43 -1.89 -11.34 11.52
C ARG A 43 -2.37 -10.18 10.64
N ALA A 44 -1.47 -9.60 9.84
CA ALA A 44 -1.79 -8.50 8.93
C ALA A 44 -2.81 -8.93 7.86
N LEU A 45 -2.69 -10.15 7.34
CA LEU A 45 -3.61 -10.73 6.37
C LEU A 45 -5.04 -10.82 6.91
N MET A 46 -5.22 -11.28 8.15
CA MET A 46 -6.55 -11.37 8.75
C MET A 46 -7.23 -9.99 8.90
N GLU A 47 -6.46 -8.96 9.22
CA GLU A 47 -6.97 -7.58 9.27
C GLU A 47 -7.32 -7.06 7.88
N TRP A 48 -6.48 -7.34 6.89
CA TRP A 48 -6.70 -6.96 5.51
C TRP A 48 -7.95 -7.62 4.93
N LEU A 49 -8.10 -8.94 5.10
CA LEU A 49 -9.28 -9.68 4.63
C LEU A 49 -10.57 -9.20 5.29
N ARG A 50 -10.56 -8.91 6.61
CA ARG A 50 -11.74 -8.31 7.28
C ARG A 50 -12.10 -6.95 6.69
N PHE A 51 -11.09 -6.14 6.39
CA PHE A 51 -11.32 -4.84 5.76
C PHE A 51 -11.91 -5.01 4.35
N LEU A 52 -11.38 -5.91 3.52
CA LEU A 52 -11.90 -6.19 2.18
C LEU A 52 -13.34 -6.70 2.23
N ALA A 53 -13.66 -7.62 3.15
CA ALA A 53 -15.03 -8.10 3.37
C ALA A 53 -15.99 -6.97 3.75
N ALA A 54 -15.56 -6.09 4.67
CA ALA A 54 -16.35 -4.93 5.09
C ALA A 54 -16.54 -3.91 3.95
N SER A 55 -15.65 -3.92 2.96
CA SER A 55 -15.74 -3.10 1.74
C SER A 55 -16.56 -3.76 0.62
N GLY A 56 -17.13 -4.95 0.87
CA GLY A 56 -17.98 -5.67 -0.09
C GLY A 56 -17.21 -6.54 -1.09
N GLU A 57 -15.91 -6.75 -0.89
CA GLU A 57 -15.13 -7.65 -1.73
C GLU A 57 -15.33 -9.12 -1.34
N PRO A 58 -15.36 -10.03 -2.34
CA PRO A 58 -15.41 -11.46 -2.06
C PRO A 58 -14.08 -11.94 -1.47
N VAL A 59 -14.10 -12.36 -0.22
CA VAL A 59 -12.99 -12.96 0.51
C VAL A 59 -13.35 -14.36 1.00
N PRO A 60 -12.37 -15.20 1.34
CA PRO A 60 -12.66 -16.47 2.03
C PRO A 60 -13.47 -16.22 3.31
N PRO A 61 -14.42 -17.12 3.66
CA PRO A 61 -15.17 -16.99 4.90
C PRO A 61 -14.25 -17.00 6.12
N PRO A 62 -14.65 -16.37 7.25
CA PRO A 62 -13.78 -16.19 8.42
C PRO A 62 -13.26 -17.51 9.05
N ASP A 63 -13.96 -18.61 8.81
CA ASP A 63 -13.65 -19.96 9.27
C ASP A 63 -12.93 -20.81 8.21
N ALA A 64 -12.64 -20.25 7.03
CA ALA A 64 -11.88 -20.95 6.02
C ALA A 64 -10.44 -21.20 6.47
N GLU A 65 -9.97 -22.41 6.24
CA GLU A 65 -8.55 -22.72 6.38
C GLU A 65 -7.78 -22.05 5.23
N LEU A 66 -6.87 -21.12 5.58
CA LEU A 66 -6.06 -20.42 4.61
C LEU A 66 -4.70 -21.10 4.49
N GLU A 67 -4.36 -21.52 3.29
CA GLU A 67 -3.01 -22.00 2.94
C GLU A 67 -2.14 -20.77 2.61
N ILE A 68 -1.12 -20.47 3.40
CA ILE A 68 -0.11 -19.47 3.09
C ILE A 68 1.07 -20.16 2.41
N ALA A 69 1.24 -19.89 1.12
CA ALA A 69 2.28 -20.49 0.30
C ALA A 69 3.33 -19.44 -0.10
N VAL A 70 4.58 -19.62 0.32
CA VAL A 70 5.71 -18.82 -0.16
C VAL A 70 6.07 -19.32 -1.56
N ASP A 71 5.71 -18.53 -2.57
CA ASP A 71 5.91 -18.87 -3.98
C ASP A 71 7.23 -18.33 -4.54
N GLU A 72 7.68 -17.18 -4.02
CA GLU A 72 8.86 -16.51 -4.53
C GLU A 72 9.71 -15.92 -3.38
N TRP A 73 11.02 -15.83 -3.63
CA TRP A 73 11.97 -15.16 -2.74
C TRP A 73 12.93 -14.34 -3.59
N VAL A 74 13.05 -13.05 -3.28
CA VAL A 74 13.94 -12.12 -3.97
C VAL A 74 14.82 -11.39 -2.95
N ALA A 75 16.10 -11.17 -3.30
CA ALA A 75 16.99 -10.33 -2.53
C ALA A 75 17.06 -8.95 -3.20
N THR A 76 17.08 -7.87 -2.42
CA THR A 76 17.14 -6.48 -2.89
C THR A 76 18.14 -5.68 -2.07
N ASP A 77 18.48 -4.49 -2.56
CA ASP A 77 19.31 -3.53 -1.84
C ASP A 77 18.50 -2.66 -0.86
N ALA A 78 17.17 -2.85 -0.81
CA ALA A 78 16.28 -2.11 0.07
C ALA A 78 16.59 -2.34 1.55
N ARG A 79 16.38 -1.32 2.37
CA ARG A 79 16.39 -1.43 3.83
C ARG A 79 14.98 -1.78 4.33
N VAL A 80 14.67 -3.06 4.27
CA VAL A 80 13.32 -3.58 4.55
C VAL A 80 12.87 -3.28 5.98
N LEU A 81 13.77 -3.35 6.97
CA LEU A 81 13.45 -2.97 8.36
C LEU A 81 13.16 -1.48 8.52
N ALA A 82 13.65 -0.64 7.61
CA ALA A 82 13.31 0.78 7.55
C ALA A 82 12.02 1.06 6.76
N GLY A 83 11.35 0.03 6.24
CA GLY A 83 10.10 0.15 5.46
C GLY A 83 10.33 0.45 3.98
N GLU A 84 11.54 0.21 3.45
CA GLU A 84 11.81 0.28 2.02
C GLU A 84 11.46 -1.05 1.34
N THR A 85 11.14 -1.02 0.05
CA THR A 85 10.89 -2.21 -0.78
C THR A 85 11.20 -1.94 -2.23
N GLU A 86 11.90 -2.86 -2.88
CA GLU A 86 12.27 -2.81 -4.30
C GLU A 86 11.83 -4.07 -5.04
N ALA A 87 11.29 -5.07 -4.33
CA ALA A 87 10.96 -6.37 -4.90
C ALA A 87 10.18 -6.27 -6.21
N LEU A 88 10.64 -7.04 -7.18
CA LEU A 88 9.94 -7.34 -8.43
C LEU A 88 9.68 -8.85 -8.47
N PHE A 89 8.43 -9.22 -8.35
CA PHE A 89 8.00 -10.62 -8.40
C PHE A 89 7.58 -11.03 -9.82
N ALA A 90 7.57 -12.32 -10.11
CA ALA A 90 7.11 -12.83 -11.41
C ALA A 90 5.67 -12.39 -11.72
N ASP A 91 4.83 -12.27 -10.71
CA ASP A 91 3.47 -11.74 -10.84
C ASP A 91 3.46 -10.27 -11.33
N ASP A 92 4.43 -9.46 -10.90
CA ASP A 92 4.55 -8.06 -11.34
C ASP A 92 4.90 -7.94 -12.83
N LEU A 93 5.50 -8.97 -13.43
CA LEU A 93 5.88 -8.99 -14.84
C LEU A 93 4.72 -9.26 -15.82
N ARG A 94 3.57 -9.70 -15.29
CA ARG A 94 2.36 -9.89 -16.09
C ARG A 94 1.72 -8.53 -16.41
N ALA A 95 1.05 -8.44 -17.56
CA ALA A 95 0.26 -7.25 -17.86
C ALA A 95 -0.80 -7.02 -16.77
N LEU A 96 -1.01 -5.76 -16.40
CA LEU A 96 -2.09 -5.36 -15.49
C LEU A 96 -3.41 -5.35 -16.29
N GLU A 97 -4.27 -6.34 -16.05
CA GLU A 97 -5.56 -6.41 -16.69
C GLU A 97 -6.49 -5.27 -16.27
N GLN A 98 -7.45 -4.90 -17.14
CA GLN A 98 -8.35 -3.77 -16.87
C GLN A 98 -9.15 -3.97 -15.57
N ASP A 99 -9.73 -5.15 -15.40
CA ASP A 99 -10.52 -5.48 -14.22
C ASP A 99 -9.69 -5.55 -12.93
N GLU A 100 -8.39 -5.88 -13.02
CA GLU A 100 -7.46 -5.82 -11.89
C GLU A 100 -7.14 -4.36 -11.52
N ALA A 101 -6.93 -3.49 -12.51
CA ALA A 101 -6.73 -2.06 -12.29
C ALA A 101 -7.97 -1.44 -11.61
N GLU A 102 -9.18 -1.74 -12.12
CA GLU A 102 -10.44 -1.25 -11.56
C GLU A 102 -10.65 -1.73 -10.12
N ARG A 103 -10.44 -3.01 -9.83
CA ARG A 103 -10.48 -3.52 -8.44
C ARG A 103 -9.44 -2.86 -7.56
N GLY A 104 -8.22 -2.67 -8.08
CA GLY A 104 -7.13 -2.02 -7.35
C GLY A 104 -7.49 -0.59 -6.95
N VAL A 105 -8.02 0.22 -7.88
CA VAL A 105 -8.42 1.60 -7.56
C VAL A 105 -9.64 1.66 -6.64
N GLN A 106 -10.57 0.70 -6.72
CA GLN A 106 -11.67 0.57 -5.75
C GLN A 106 -11.14 0.31 -4.34
N ARG A 107 -10.15 -0.58 -4.18
CA ARG A 107 -9.47 -0.83 -2.90
C ARG A 107 -8.78 0.42 -2.37
N LEU A 108 -8.02 1.13 -3.22
CA LEU A 108 -7.39 2.39 -2.84
C LEU A 108 -8.43 3.40 -2.32
N GLY A 109 -9.55 3.54 -3.02
CA GLY A 109 -10.66 4.41 -2.61
C GLY A 109 -11.28 3.99 -1.29
N ALA A 110 -11.46 2.68 -1.05
CA ALA A 110 -12.00 2.16 0.20
C ALA A 110 -11.05 2.42 1.39
N VAL A 111 -9.74 2.17 1.23
CA VAL A 111 -8.74 2.47 2.26
C VAL A 111 -8.69 3.96 2.55
N ARG A 112 -8.66 4.82 1.51
CA ARG A 112 -8.73 6.26 1.66
C ARG A 112 -10.01 6.70 2.40
N GLY A 113 -11.15 6.12 2.08
CA GLY A 113 -12.42 6.38 2.78
C GLY A 113 -12.33 6.10 4.28
N ARG A 114 -11.69 4.99 4.67
CA ARG A 114 -11.41 4.64 6.08
C ARG A 114 -10.54 5.72 6.74
N VAL A 115 -9.44 6.13 6.11
CA VAL A 115 -8.53 7.15 6.64
C VAL A 115 -9.27 8.48 6.82
N LEU A 116 -9.97 8.94 5.78
CA LEU A 116 -10.70 10.21 5.82
C LEU A 116 -11.83 10.21 6.84
N ALA A 117 -12.49 9.07 7.08
CA ALA A 117 -13.52 8.94 8.12
C ALA A 117 -12.96 9.19 9.53
N HIS A 118 -11.69 8.88 9.78
CA HIS A 118 -11.02 9.19 11.05
C HIS A 118 -10.50 10.63 11.09
N VAL A 119 -9.89 11.10 10.00
CA VAL A 119 -9.21 12.40 9.93
C VAL A 119 -10.21 13.57 9.90
N ARG A 120 -11.22 13.54 9.01
CA ARG A 120 -12.17 14.65 8.81
C ARG A 120 -13.07 14.94 10.01
N ARG A 121 -13.16 14.00 10.95
CA ARG A 121 -13.92 14.19 12.21
C ARG A 121 -13.12 14.91 13.29
N ARG A 122 -11.83 15.18 13.06
CA ARG A 122 -10.94 15.79 14.04
C ARG A 122 -10.72 17.27 13.72
N PRO A 123 -10.56 18.12 14.74
CA PRO A 123 -10.05 19.47 14.55
C PRO A 123 -8.70 19.44 13.82
N ASP A 124 -8.49 20.35 12.88
CA ASP A 124 -7.27 20.40 12.06
C ASP A 124 -5.98 20.45 12.90
N ALA A 125 -6.02 21.18 14.02
CA ALA A 125 -4.90 21.26 14.96
C ALA A 125 -4.47 19.90 15.56
N LEU A 126 -5.37 18.92 15.64
CA LEU A 126 -5.01 17.58 16.15
C LEU A 126 -4.19 16.77 15.15
N LEU A 127 -4.19 17.14 13.86
CA LEU A 127 -3.33 16.51 12.87
C LEU A 127 -1.85 16.82 13.11
N ASP A 128 -1.54 17.91 13.83
CA ASP A 128 -0.19 18.36 14.15
C ASP A 128 0.24 17.98 15.58
N ALA A 129 -0.60 17.22 16.29
CA ALA A 129 -0.25 16.77 17.64
C ALA A 129 0.97 15.83 17.60
N GLU A 130 1.92 16.06 18.50
CA GLU A 130 3.09 15.20 18.64
C GLU A 130 2.69 13.78 19.06
N THR A 131 3.35 12.80 18.48
CA THR A 131 3.14 11.39 18.78
C THR A 131 4.41 10.74 19.34
N PRO A 132 4.30 9.68 20.11
CA PRO A 132 5.47 8.92 20.58
C PRO A 132 6.34 8.39 19.44
N GLY A 133 5.78 8.21 18.24
CA GLY A 133 6.49 7.77 17.04
C GLY A 133 7.21 8.88 16.28
N GLY A 134 7.15 10.14 16.75
CA GLY A 134 7.86 11.28 16.19
C GLY A 134 7.20 11.94 14.96
N MET A 135 6.34 11.25 14.21
CA MET A 135 5.62 11.84 13.07
C MET A 135 4.18 12.19 13.46
N THR A 136 3.74 13.40 13.14
CA THR A 136 2.34 13.79 13.30
C THR A 136 1.46 13.14 12.23
N ALA A 137 0.15 13.06 12.47
CA ALA A 137 -0.79 12.54 11.47
C ALA A 137 -0.69 13.31 10.15
N ARG A 138 -0.53 14.64 10.19
CA ARG A 138 -0.34 15.49 9.00
C ARG A 138 0.90 15.10 8.23
N GLN A 139 2.03 14.90 8.90
CA GLN A 139 3.28 14.49 8.24
C GLN A 139 3.15 13.14 7.55
N VAL A 140 2.49 12.16 8.17
CA VAL A 140 2.22 10.86 7.57
C VAL A 140 1.31 10.97 6.34
N LEU A 141 0.26 11.81 6.42
CA LEU A 141 -0.64 12.04 5.28
C LEU A 141 0.05 12.77 4.11
N ASP A 142 0.93 13.73 4.42
CA ASP A 142 1.73 14.40 3.40
C ASP A 142 2.75 13.46 2.76
N GLU A 143 3.32 12.52 3.54
CA GLU A 143 4.18 11.47 3.03
C GLU A 143 3.41 10.54 2.09
N LEU A 144 2.21 10.10 2.47
CA LEU A 144 1.34 9.28 1.61
C LEU A 144 1.06 9.97 0.28
N ALA A 145 0.68 11.26 0.29
CA ALA A 145 0.44 12.00 -0.94
C ALA A 145 1.69 12.10 -1.81
N ARG A 146 2.86 12.36 -1.20
CA ARG A 146 4.15 12.43 -1.89
C ARG A 146 4.54 11.10 -2.52
N ALA A 147 4.37 10.01 -1.76
CA ALA A 147 4.65 8.65 -2.24
C ALA A 147 3.75 8.28 -3.42
N GLN A 148 2.46 8.62 -3.40
CA GLN A 148 1.55 8.39 -4.53
C GLN A 148 1.98 9.18 -5.77
N TRP A 149 2.37 10.44 -5.61
CA TRP A 149 2.87 11.27 -6.71
C TRP A 149 4.14 10.69 -7.33
N TRP A 150 5.06 10.24 -6.47
CA TRP A 150 6.28 9.57 -6.92
C TRP A 150 5.97 8.26 -7.66
N MET A 151 5.04 7.44 -7.16
CA MET A 151 4.63 6.20 -7.82
C MET A 151 4.05 6.44 -9.22
N LEU A 152 3.32 7.54 -9.43
CA LEU A 152 2.81 7.89 -10.76
C LEU A 152 3.94 8.13 -11.78
N SER A 153 5.07 8.70 -11.35
CA SER A 153 6.22 8.89 -12.23
C SER A 153 6.81 7.56 -12.73
N ARG A 154 6.59 6.47 -11.98
CA ARG A 154 7.05 5.11 -12.33
C ARG A 154 6.23 4.47 -13.46
N LEU A 155 5.14 5.10 -13.88
CA LEU A 155 4.36 4.71 -15.07
C LEU A 155 4.84 5.42 -16.35
N GLY A 156 5.99 6.09 -16.32
CA GLY A 156 6.63 6.70 -17.49
C GLY A 156 6.19 8.12 -17.84
N SER A 157 5.34 8.75 -17.04
CA SER A 157 5.02 10.18 -17.19
C SER A 157 4.64 10.78 -15.84
N THR A 158 5.24 11.93 -15.52
CA THR A 158 4.85 12.69 -14.34
C THR A 158 3.60 13.51 -14.65
N PRO A 159 2.55 13.42 -13.83
CA PRO A 159 1.36 14.25 -14.04
C PRO A 159 1.73 15.73 -13.91
N MET A 160 1.38 16.51 -14.93
CA MET A 160 1.47 17.97 -14.89
C MET A 160 0.22 18.51 -14.19
N ALA A 161 0.20 18.45 -12.86
CA ALA A 161 -0.87 18.98 -12.05
C ALA A 161 -0.29 19.90 -10.95
N GLU A 162 -1.03 20.94 -10.62
CA GLU A 162 -0.68 21.78 -9.49
C GLU A 162 -0.83 21.01 -8.18
N VAL A 163 0.20 21.06 -7.34
CA VAL A 163 0.20 20.37 -6.05
C VAL A 163 -0.51 21.25 -5.02
N PRO A 164 -1.69 20.85 -4.49
CA PRO A 164 -2.40 21.65 -3.51
C PRO A 164 -1.59 21.88 -2.23
N GLU A 165 -1.70 23.07 -1.64
CA GLU A 165 -1.02 23.40 -0.39
C GLU A 165 -1.59 22.63 0.81
N LYS A 166 -2.93 22.47 0.87
CA LYS A 166 -3.60 21.79 1.98
C LYS A 166 -3.45 20.27 1.88
N THR A 167 -3.01 19.62 2.96
CA THR A 167 -2.78 18.16 3.05
C THR A 167 -3.93 17.33 2.50
N LEU A 168 -5.18 17.58 2.94
CA LEU A 168 -6.31 16.77 2.48
C LEU A 168 -6.61 16.98 0.99
N ALA A 169 -6.50 18.20 0.48
CA ALA A 169 -6.67 18.47 -0.95
C ALA A 169 -5.56 17.80 -1.76
N ARG A 170 -4.32 17.81 -1.27
CA ARG A 170 -3.18 17.11 -1.89
C ARG A 170 -3.41 15.62 -1.97
N LEU A 171 -3.91 15.02 -0.89
CA LEU A 171 -4.28 13.60 -0.85
C LEU A 171 -5.39 13.26 -1.84
N ASP A 172 -6.45 14.08 -1.89
CA ASP A 172 -7.57 13.85 -2.81
C ASP A 172 -7.11 13.98 -4.27
N THR A 173 -6.26 14.97 -4.58
CA THR A 173 -5.68 15.15 -5.92
C THR A 173 -4.76 13.99 -6.30
N ALA A 174 -3.88 13.55 -5.39
CA ALA A 174 -2.96 12.43 -5.64
C ALA A 174 -3.73 11.15 -5.96
N LEU A 175 -4.76 10.82 -5.18
CA LEU A 175 -5.58 9.64 -5.43
C LEU A 175 -6.36 9.75 -6.76
N ALA A 176 -6.93 10.92 -7.07
CA ALA A 176 -7.64 11.13 -8.33
C ALA A 176 -6.73 10.88 -9.54
N LEU A 177 -5.48 11.37 -9.50
CA LEU A 177 -4.49 11.13 -10.55
C LEU A 177 -4.08 9.65 -10.65
N VAL A 178 -3.95 8.95 -9.51
CA VAL A 178 -3.68 7.50 -9.47
C VAL A 178 -4.82 6.74 -10.15
N VAL A 179 -6.06 7.03 -9.79
CA VAL A 179 -7.25 6.39 -10.35
C VAL A 179 -7.30 6.62 -11.87
N ASP A 180 -7.23 7.88 -12.30
CA ASP A 180 -7.26 8.25 -13.72
C ASP A 180 -6.16 7.53 -14.49
N ARG A 181 -4.92 7.57 -13.98
CA ARG A 181 -3.77 7.00 -14.68
C ARG A 181 -3.84 5.48 -14.80
N LEU A 182 -4.23 4.77 -13.75
CA LEU A 182 -4.28 3.31 -13.77
C LEU A 182 -5.45 2.78 -14.61
N THR A 183 -6.61 3.45 -14.58
CA THR A 183 -7.79 3.03 -15.36
C THR A 183 -7.68 3.40 -16.84
N ALA A 184 -6.97 4.48 -17.15
CA ALA A 184 -6.76 4.95 -18.54
C ALA A 184 -5.49 4.38 -19.19
N LEU A 185 -4.80 3.38 -18.58
CA LEU A 185 -3.65 2.75 -19.21
C LEU A 185 -4.03 2.09 -20.52
N PRO A 186 -3.40 2.48 -21.65
CA PRO A 186 -3.63 1.80 -22.93
C PRO A 186 -3.07 0.36 -22.88
N ASP A 187 -3.63 -0.53 -23.69
CA ASP A 187 -3.31 -1.97 -23.66
C ASP A 187 -1.82 -2.24 -23.86
N ASP A 188 -1.15 -1.50 -24.74
CA ASP A 188 0.28 -1.62 -24.99
C ASP A 188 1.17 -1.14 -23.82
N ALA A 189 0.61 -0.35 -22.91
CA ALA A 189 1.30 0.11 -21.71
C ALA A 189 1.11 -0.80 -20.48
N ARG A 190 0.08 -1.67 -20.49
CA ARG A 190 -0.27 -2.51 -19.33
C ARG A 190 0.80 -3.51 -18.93
N GLY A 191 1.60 -3.99 -19.89
CA GLY A 191 2.74 -4.89 -19.67
C GLY A 191 4.10 -4.21 -19.79
N ARG A 192 4.14 -2.87 -19.86
CA ARG A 192 5.39 -2.13 -20.08
C ARG A 192 6.31 -2.29 -18.87
N ARG A 193 7.60 -2.47 -19.16
CA ARG A 193 8.67 -2.44 -18.18
C ARG A 193 9.49 -1.18 -18.38
N LEU A 194 9.82 -0.51 -17.29
CA LEU A 194 10.62 0.70 -17.26
C LEU A 194 11.72 0.53 -16.23
N GLU A 195 12.95 0.84 -16.59
CA GLU A 195 14.05 0.96 -15.65
C GLU A 195 14.22 2.44 -15.29
N LEU A 196 14.03 2.77 -14.03
CA LEU A 196 14.10 4.14 -13.51
C LEU A 196 14.88 4.12 -12.19
N ASP A 197 15.92 4.91 -12.11
CA ASP A 197 16.79 5.05 -10.93
C ASP A 197 17.39 3.70 -10.45
N GLY A 198 17.69 2.78 -11.40
CA GLY A 198 18.24 1.45 -11.11
C GLY A 198 17.21 0.40 -10.67
N GLU A 199 15.92 0.73 -10.65
CA GLU A 199 14.84 -0.18 -10.29
C GLU A 199 13.91 -0.44 -11.48
N GLU A 200 13.54 -1.71 -11.70
CA GLU A 200 12.58 -2.09 -12.74
C GLU A 200 11.14 -1.91 -12.24
N TRP A 201 10.31 -1.27 -13.08
CA TRP A 201 8.94 -0.91 -12.79
C TRP A 201 7.97 -1.45 -13.82
N THR A 202 6.82 -1.92 -13.33
CA THR A 202 5.67 -2.32 -14.14
C THR A 202 4.40 -1.71 -13.56
N PRO A 203 3.31 -1.56 -14.33
CA PRO A 203 2.04 -1.07 -13.80
C PRO A 203 1.51 -1.93 -12.64
N ARG A 204 1.72 -3.26 -12.68
CA ARG A 204 1.30 -4.17 -11.61
C ARG A 204 2.09 -3.95 -10.33
N LYS A 205 3.43 -3.80 -10.40
CA LYS A 205 4.28 -3.43 -9.26
C LYS A 205 3.85 -2.09 -8.66
N VAL A 206 3.58 -1.09 -9.50
CA VAL A 206 3.08 0.22 -9.05
C VAL A 206 1.77 0.08 -8.29
N LEU A 207 0.78 -0.66 -8.82
CA LEU A 207 -0.49 -0.88 -8.14
C LEU A 207 -0.32 -1.61 -6.80
N ARG A 208 0.48 -2.68 -6.76
CA ARG A 208 0.77 -3.43 -5.54
C ARG A 208 1.38 -2.53 -4.46
N ARG A 209 2.38 -1.71 -4.83
CA ARG A 209 3.04 -0.77 -3.90
C ARG A 209 2.12 0.36 -3.45
N LEU A 210 1.29 0.89 -4.34
CA LEU A 210 0.28 1.91 -3.98
C LEU A 210 -0.71 1.39 -2.94
N LEU A 211 -1.21 0.17 -3.10
CA LEU A 211 -2.12 -0.46 -2.13
C LEU A 211 -1.48 -0.65 -0.76
N TRP A 212 -0.24 -1.13 -0.74
CA TRP A 212 0.52 -1.26 0.50
C TRP A 212 0.77 0.09 1.18
N LEU A 213 1.22 1.11 0.42
CA LEU A 213 1.45 2.46 0.95
C LEU A 213 0.17 3.06 1.53
N GLU A 214 -0.95 2.96 0.81
CA GLU A 214 -2.24 3.46 1.27
C GLU A 214 -2.67 2.80 2.57
N TRP A 215 -2.51 1.47 2.68
CA TRP A 215 -2.87 0.71 3.87
C TRP A 215 -1.94 1.02 5.05
N SER A 216 -0.62 1.01 4.87
CA SER A 216 0.36 1.16 5.93
C SER A 216 0.43 2.60 6.44
N LEU A 217 0.60 3.59 5.55
CA LEU A 217 0.65 5.01 5.94
C LEU A 217 -0.71 5.51 6.41
N GLY A 218 -1.80 5.07 5.77
CA GLY A 218 -3.16 5.37 6.23
C GLY A 218 -3.41 4.84 7.65
N GLY A 219 -2.98 3.61 7.93
CA GLY A 219 -3.00 3.01 9.27
C GLY A 219 -2.17 3.80 10.28
N ALA A 220 -0.96 4.19 9.90
CA ALA A 220 -0.07 5.02 10.74
C ALA A 220 -0.68 6.39 11.06
N ALA A 221 -1.32 7.05 10.09
CA ALA A 221 -2.01 8.31 10.31
C ALA A 221 -3.19 8.16 11.31
N ILE A 222 -3.96 7.08 11.21
CA ILE A 222 -5.04 6.77 12.17
C ILE A 222 -4.45 6.50 13.56
N ALA A 223 -3.38 5.73 13.66
CA ALA A 223 -2.71 5.44 14.92
C ALA A 223 -2.14 6.69 15.58
N ALA A 224 -1.58 7.62 14.80
CA ALA A 224 -1.09 8.91 15.29
C ALA A 224 -2.19 9.78 15.93
N LEU A 225 -3.45 9.59 15.56
CA LEU A 225 -4.59 10.30 16.16
C LEU A 225 -5.14 9.63 17.44
N ALA A 226 -4.79 8.36 17.69
CA ALA A 226 -5.36 7.59 18.80
C ALA A 226 -4.98 8.11 20.21
N PRO A 227 -3.74 8.56 20.49
CA PRO A 227 -3.35 9.10 21.80
C PRO A 227 -4.08 10.39 22.17
N VAL A 228 -4.39 11.22 21.17
CA VAL A 228 -5.04 12.51 21.37
C VAL A 228 -6.50 12.38 21.81
N VAL A 229 -7.16 11.27 21.42
CA VAL A 229 -8.56 10.98 21.81
C VAL A 229 -8.68 10.60 23.26
N ARG A 230 -7.66 9.96 23.84
CA ARG A 230 -7.66 9.49 25.24
C ARG A 230 -7.32 10.58 26.26
N ALA A 231 -6.75 11.69 25.81
CA ALA A 231 -6.39 12.81 26.68
C ALA A 231 -7.53 13.84 26.86
N GLY A 232 -8.62 13.72 26.09
CA GLY A 232 -9.76 14.67 26.09
C GLY A 232 -11.09 14.07 26.55
N GLU A 233 -11.13 12.80 26.98
CA GLU A 233 -12.24 12.17 27.70
C GLU A 233 -11.89 12.05 29.18
#